data_ab83c8b5ba705d4807dc0f0c18bb85af
#
_entry.id   ab83c8b5ba705d4807dc0f0c18bb85af
#
_cell.length_a   1.000
_cell.length_b   1.000
_cell.length_c   1.000
_cell.angle_alpha   90.00
_cell.angle_beta   90.00
_cell.angle_gamma   90.00
#
_symmetry.space_group_name_H-M   'P 1'
#
loop_
_entity.id
_entity.type
_entity.pdbx_description
1 polymer ?
#
loop_
_entity_poly.entity_id
_entity_poly.type
_entity_poly.pdbx_seq_one_letter_code
_entity_poly.pdbx_strand_id
1 'polypeptide(L)'
;AITADVSEEAEPATLGSMDEQYAWVGDLGDRNALPGKPLYIEHCASCHEAQVYKAPHTTWLELMSPQVLYRSITEGIMQSQAAHLSDGDKQHIVEYITQMRLGDPDAGPEVAWCDASASIFTSLDESQLTGWGHDTRRYVSSEAAGFDRSQVSDLELKWSFGFPASTRARSQPTIAMGAVFVGSQDGTVYAFDLETGCV
;
A
#
# COMPACT_ATOMS: atom_id res chain seq x y z
N ALA A 1 -17.68 -1.20 0.30
CA ALA A 1 -17.83 -1.87 -1.01
C ALA A 1 -18.51 -0.91 -1.96
N ILE A 2 -17.81 -0.45 -3.00
CA ILE A 2 -18.45 0.24 -4.13
C ILE A 2 -19.00 -0.87 -5.02
N THR A 3 -20.28 -1.14 -4.92
CA THR A 3 -20.97 -1.95 -5.93
C THR A 3 -21.13 -1.06 -7.16
N ALA A 4 -20.22 -1.18 -8.12
CA ALA A 4 -20.42 -0.57 -9.42
C ALA A 4 -21.57 -1.33 -10.10
N ASP A 5 -22.62 -0.61 -10.45
CA ASP A 5 -23.66 -1.10 -11.34
C ASP A 5 -23.04 -1.20 -12.75
N VAL A 6 -22.73 -2.41 -13.20
CA VAL A 6 -22.04 -2.71 -14.46
C VAL A 6 -22.98 -2.75 -15.65
N SER A 7 -24.16 -2.14 -15.55
CA SER A 7 -25.19 -2.16 -16.61
C SER A 7 -25.07 -1.04 -17.66
N GLU A 8 -24.08 -0.15 -17.55
CA GLU A 8 -23.77 0.84 -18.56
C GLU A 8 -22.47 0.42 -19.27
N GLU A 9 -22.52 0.22 -20.59
CA GLU A 9 -21.33 -0.06 -21.40
C GLU A 9 -20.30 1.04 -21.11
N ALA A 10 -19.39 0.77 -20.18
CA ALA A 10 -18.29 1.66 -19.90
C ALA A 10 -17.45 1.76 -21.18
N GLU A 11 -17.44 2.93 -21.81
CA GLU A 11 -16.46 3.23 -22.83
C GLU A 11 -15.08 2.84 -22.30
N PRO A 12 -14.23 2.16 -23.10
CA PRO A 12 -12.92 1.80 -22.65
C PRO A 12 -12.25 3.06 -22.15
N ALA A 13 -11.90 3.08 -20.86
CA ALA A 13 -11.21 4.21 -20.25
C ALA A 13 -9.98 4.48 -21.13
N THR A 14 -10.00 5.58 -21.86
CA THR A 14 -8.81 6.08 -22.55
C THR A 14 -7.82 6.37 -21.45
N LEU A 15 -6.79 5.51 -21.38
CA LEU A 15 -5.65 5.79 -20.51
C LEU A 15 -5.18 7.20 -20.87
N GLY A 16 -5.34 8.14 -19.97
CA GLY A 16 -4.86 9.51 -20.13
C GLY A 16 -3.38 9.52 -20.49
N SER A 17 -2.86 10.67 -20.89
CA SER A 17 -1.43 10.80 -21.17
C SER A 17 -0.60 10.31 -19.99
N MET A 18 0.65 9.89 -20.22
CA MET A 18 1.56 9.51 -19.14
C MET A 18 1.65 10.61 -18.07
N ASP A 19 1.60 11.87 -18.48
CA ASP A 19 1.62 13.02 -17.58
C ASP A 19 0.37 13.08 -16.69
N GLU A 20 -0.81 12.74 -17.20
CA GLU A 20 -2.04 12.65 -16.40
C GLU A 20 -2.04 11.43 -15.48
N GLN A 21 -1.51 10.30 -15.92
CA GLN A 21 -1.40 9.10 -15.09
C GLN A 21 -0.45 9.28 -13.89
N TYR A 22 0.56 10.12 -14.03
CA TYR A 22 1.55 10.41 -12.99
C TYR A 22 1.40 11.81 -12.38
N ALA A 23 0.35 12.55 -12.67
CA ALA A 23 0.09 13.89 -12.13
C ALA A 23 0.07 13.92 -10.59
N TRP A 24 -0.26 12.80 -9.94
CA TRP A 24 -0.20 12.63 -8.49
C TRP A 24 1.24 12.49 -7.95
N VAL A 25 2.21 12.12 -8.79
CA VAL A 25 3.65 12.06 -8.46
C VAL A 25 4.26 13.45 -8.51
N GLY A 26 3.55 14.50 -8.27
CA GLY A 26 3.89 15.90 -8.37
C GLY A 26 5.36 16.18 -8.71
N ASP A 27 5.60 16.83 -9.84
CA ASP A 27 6.96 17.29 -10.17
C ASP A 27 7.43 18.29 -9.11
N LEU A 28 8.29 17.84 -8.23
CA LEU A 28 8.93 18.67 -7.21
C LEU A 28 10.16 19.41 -7.77
N GLY A 29 10.46 19.20 -9.05
CA GLY A 29 11.61 19.80 -9.72
C GLY A 29 12.94 19.14 -9.36
N ASP A 30 14.02 19.92 -9.43
CA ASP A 30 15.36 19.40 -9.13
C ASP A 30 15.48 18.98 -7.66
N ARG A 31 15.66 17.69 -7.43
CA ARG A 31 15.88 17.11 -6.09
C ARG A 31 16.94 17.87 -5.29
N ASN A 32 17.99 18.33 -5.96
CA ASN A 32 19.08 19.03 -5.29
C ASN A 32 18.72 20.43 -4.81
N ALA A 33 17.66 21.01 -5.36
CA ALA A 33 17.15 22.33 -4.98
C ALA A 33 16.06 22.24 -3.90
N LEU A 34 15.57 21.04 -3.56
CA LEU A 34 14.51 20.89 -2.57
C LEU A 34 14.98 21.33 -1.16
N PRO A 35 14.12 22.03 -0.41
CA PRO A 35 14.44 22.53 0.93
C PRO A 35 14.72 21.39 1.94
N GLY A 36 14.22 20.19 1.69
CA GLY A 36 14.48 19.02 2.53
C GLY A 36 15.89 18.46 2.42
N LYS A 37 16.63 18.76 1.34
CA LYS A 37 18.00 18.23 1.17
C LYS A 37 18.96 18.63 2.30
N PRO A 38 19.15 19.91 2.62
CA PRO A 38 20.02 20.31 3.72
C PRO A 38 19.58 19.74 5.06
N LEU A 39 18.27 19.71 5.33
CA LEU A 39 17.71 19.13 6.54
C LEU A 39 18.00 17.62 6.64
N TYR A 40 17.83 16.89 5.54
CA TYR A 40 18.16 15.47 5.49
C TYR A 40 19.65 15.22 5.76
N ILE A 41 20.54 15.98 5.13
CA ILE A 41 21.99 15.85 5.31
C ILE A 41 22.38 16.09 6.77
N GLU A 42 21.82 17.11 7.39
CA GLU A 42 22.14 17.48 8.77
C GLU A 42 21.62 16.48 9.81
N HIS A 43 20.39 16.00 9.63
CA HIS A 43 19.68 15.27 10.69
C HIS A 43 19.52 13.76 10.45
N CYS A 44 19.64 13.30 9.20
CA CYS A 44 19.29 11.92 8.83
C CYS A 44 20.44 11.14 8.18
N ALA A 45 21.24 11.79 7.33
CA ALA A 45 22.24 11.13 6.50
C ALA A 45 23.31 10.40 7.31
N SER A 46 23.66 10.91 8.49
CA SER A 46 24.68 10.28 9.36
C SER A 46 24.36 8.81 9.72
N CYS A 47 23.08 8.44 9.73
CA CYS A 47 22.64 7.06 9.94
C CYS A 47 22.21 6.38 8.63
N HIS A 48 21.46 7.08 7.78
CA HIS A 48 20.82 6.49 6.61
C HIS A 48 21.72 6.40 5.36
N GLU A 49 22.86 7.11 5.34
CA GLU A 49 23.90 6.97 4.30
C GLU A 49 25.15 6.22 4.80
N ALA A 50 25.30 6.12 6.12
CA ALA A 50 26.38 5.37 6.74
C ALA A 50 25.85 3.99 7.15
N GLN A 51 26.44 2.90 6.83
CA GLN A 51 26.00 1.52 7.10
C GLN A 51 25.74 1.23 8.60
N VAL A 52 24.87 2.02 9.22
CA VAL A 52 24.47 1.86 10.61
C VAL A 52 23.49 0.70 10.72
N TYR A 53 23.75 -0.23 11.62
CA TYR A 53 22.89 -1.39 11.84
C TYR A 53 21.45 -0.98 12.14
N LYS A 54 20.49 -1.58 11.43
CA LYS A 54 19.05 -1.30 11.45
C LYS A 54 18.61 0.04 10.85
N ALA A 55 19.49 0.92 10.40
CA ALA A 55 19.10 2.10 9.65
C ALA A 55 19.01 1.72 8.15
N PRO A 56 17.82 1.71 7.54
CA PRO A 56 17.73 1.42 6.12
C PRO A 56 18.40 2.55 5.32
N HIS A 57 19.16 2.19 4.30
CA HIS A 57 19.75 3.16 3.40
C HIS A 57 18.66 3.96 2.65
N THR A 58 18.94 5.22 2.30
CA THR A 58 18.00 6.15 1.64
C THR A 58 17.31 5.53 0.43
N THR A 59 18.00 4.71 -0.35
CA THR A 59 17.42 4.00 -1.51
C THR A 59 16.22 3.11 -1.17
N TRP A 60 16.13 2.64 0.07
CA TRP A 60 14.95 1.90 0.56
C TRP A 60 13.84 2.85 1.00
N LEU A 61 14.21 3.99 1.59
CA LEU A 61 13.25 5.02 2.00
C LEU A 61 12.56 5.64 0.79
N GLU A 62 13.27 5.83 -0.32
CA GLU A 62 12.74 6.32 -1.61
C GLU A 62 11.62 5.44 -2.18
N LEU A 63 11.54 4.18 -1.74
CA LEU A 63 10.50 3.24 -2.18
C LEU A 63 9.21 3.33 -1.35
N MET A 64 9.24 4.09 -0.25
CA MET A 64 8.09 4.26 0.65
C MET A 64 7.21 5.42 0.18
N SER A 65 5.95 5.42 0.62
CA SER A 65 5.09 6.57 0.40
C SER A 65 5.48 7.73 1.33
N PRO A 66 5.23 9.00 0.93
CA PRO A 66 5.46 10.15 1.78
C PRO A 66 4.76 10.04 3.13
N GLN A 67 3.53 9.56 3.15
CA GLN A 67 2.71 9.41 4.36
C GLN A 67 3.34 8.43 5.36
N VAL A 68 3.86 7.29 4.87
CA VAL A 68 4.55 6.29 5.71
C VAL A 68 5.81 6.87 6.33
N LEU A 69 6.63 7.56 5.54
CA LEU A 69 7.83 8.22 6.07
C LEU A 69 7.47 9.33 7.06
N TYR A 70 6.44 10.15 6.76
CA TYR A 70 6.01 11.20 7.66
C TYR A 70 5.54 10.65 9.00
N ARG A 71 4.70 9.63 9.00
CA ARG A 71 4.27 8.93 10.23
C ARG A 71 5.47 8.33 10.99
N SER A 72 6.44 7.77 10.29
CA SER A 72 7.64 7.22 10.94
C SER A 72 8.40 8.26 11.77
N ILE A 73 8.47 9.51 11.32
CA ILE A 73 9.20 10.60 11.97
C ILE A 73 8.34 11.48 12.88
N THR A 74 6.99 11.35 12.85
CA THR A 74 6.08 12.09 13.72
C THR A 74 5.62 11.28 14.93
N GLU A 75 5.24 10.03 14.73
CA GLU A 75 4.64 9.16 15.75
C GLU A 75 5.24 7.75 15.78
N GLY A 76 6.08 7.42 14.79
CA GLY A 76 6.67 6.10 14.63
C GLY A 76 8.09 5.97 15.20
N ILE A 77 8.81 4.97 14.66
CA ILE A 77 10.12 4.52 15.17
C ILE A 77 11.21 5.62 15.16
N MET A 78 11.08 6.63 14.30
CA MET A 78 12.03 7.75 14.17
C MET A 78 11.57 9.02 14.89
N GLN A 79 10.46 8.99 15.63
CA GLN A 79 9.90 10.14 16.32
C GLN A 79 10.92 10.86 17.22
N SER A 80 11.68 10.10 18.01
CA SER A 80 12.66 10.69 18.94
C SER A 80 13.80 11.40 18.25
N GLN A 81 14.23 10.91 17.09
CA GLN A 81 15.30 11.51 16.28
C GLN A 81 14.84 12.80 15.58
N ALA A 82 13.55 12.89 15.26
CA ALA A 82 12.94 14.03 14.57
C ALA A 82 12.18 14.98 15.51
N ALA A 83 12.22 14.76 16.84
CA ALA A 83 11.42 15.52 17.80
C ALA A 83 11.72 17.02 17.84
N HIS A 84 12.93 17.42 17.45
CA HIS A 84 13.38 18.81 17.43
C HIS A 84 13.01 19.56 16.13
N LEU A 85 12.52 18.84 15.11
CA LEU A 85 12.15 19.40 13.80
C LEU A 85 10.70 19.89 13.82
N SER A 86 10.44 20.99 13.12
CA SER A 86 9.07 21.43 12.86
C SER A 86 8.34 20.48 11.89
N ASP A 87 7.03 20.53 11.87
CA ASP A 87 6.25 19.69 10.95
C ASP A 87 6.52 20.06 9.47
N GLY A 88 6.80 21.33 9.19
CA GLY A 88 7.22 21.78 7.86
C GLY A 88 8.59 21.19 7.47
N ASP A 89 9.56 21.15 8.40
CA ASP A 89 10.87 20.55 8.12
C ASP A 89 10.74 19.04 7.89
N LYS A 90 9.92 18.36 8.66
CA LYS A 90 9.60 16.93 8.49
C LYS A 90 8.98 16.66 7.11
N GLN A 91 8.01 17.50 6.70
CA GLN A 91 7.43 17.43 5.37
C GLN A 91 8.47 17.60 4.28
N HIS A 92 9.31 18.64 4.37
CA HIS A 92 10.37 18.89 3.39
C HIS A 92 11.35 17.70 3.28
N ILE A 93 11.74 17.10 4.41
CA ILE A 93 12.61 15.91 4.43
C ILE A 93 11.96 14.75 3.68
N VAL A 94 10.70 14.47 3.98
CA VAL A 94 9.94 13.38 3.36
C VAL A 94 9.81 13.59 1.84
N GLU A 95 9.44 14.79 1.42
CA GLU A 95 9.33 15.15 0.00
C GLU A 95 10.69 15.07 -0.73
N TYR A 96 11.78 15.44 -0.06
CA TYR A 96 13.13 15.27 -0.60
C TYR A 96 13.49 13.79 -0.81
N ILE A 97 13.18 12.92 0.17
CA ILE A 97 13.49 11.50 0.08
C ILE A 97 12.68 10.84 -1.03
N THR A 98 11.36 11.03 -1.00
CA THR A 98 10.43 10.28 -1.86
C THR A 98 10.26 10.88 -3.26
N GLN A 99 10.63 12.13 -3.46
CA GLN A 99 10.36 12.92 -4.67
C GLN A 99 8.84 13.02 -4.98
N MET A 100 8.03 12.89 -3.95
CA MET A 100 6.57 13.00 -4.02
C MET A 100 6.08 14.00 -2.96
N ARG A 101 5.01 14.74 -3.28
CA ARG A 101 4.37 15.59 -2.29
C ARG A 101 3.72 14.77 -1.19
N LEU A 102 3.86 15.23 0.04
CA LEU A 102 3.23 14.56 1.18
C LEU A 102 1.70 14.53 1.01
N GLY A 103 1.11 15.61 0.50
CA GLY A 103 -0.35 15.74 0.48
C GLY A 103 -0.94 15.78 1.89
N ASP A 104 -2.21 15.43 2.00
CA ASP A 104 -2.84 15.23 3.29
C ASP A 104 -2.43 13.85 3.84
N PRO A 105 -1.71 13.79 4.98
CA PRO A 105 -1.27 12.52 5.53
C PRO A 105 -2.41 11.62 6.01
N ASP A 106 -3.59 12.20 6.24
CA ASP A 106 -4.79 11.48 6.66
C ASP A 106 -5.73 11.17 5.48
N ALA A 107 -5.42 11.69 4.27
CA ALA A 107 -6.18 11.35 3.07
C ALA A 107 -6.01 9.87 2.74
N GLY A 108 -7.10 9.18 2.62
CA GLY A 108 -7.16 7.79 2.23
C GLY A 108 -8.53 7.45 1.68
N PRO A 109 -8.68 6.33 0.97
CA PRO A 109 -9.99 5.85 0.59
C PRO A 109 -10.81 5.55 1.85
N GLU A 110 -12.11 5.80 1.77
CA GLU A 110 -13.04 5.41 2.84
C GLU A 110 -13.00 3.88 3.00
N VAL A 111 -12.75 3.44 4.24
CA VAL A 111 -12.69 2.01 4.55
C VAL A 111 -14.10 1.52 4.88
N ALA A 112 -14.58 0.56 4.11
CA ALA A 112 -15.84 -0.10 4.38
C ALA A 112 -15.67 -1.11 5.51
N TRP A 113 -15.95 -0.68 6.75
CA TRP A 113 -15.90 -1.55 7.92
C TRP A 113 -17.05 -2.53 7.91
N CYS A 114 -16.79 -3.78 8.31
CA CYS A 114 -17.84 -4.76 8.54
C CYS A 114 -18.70 -4.38 9.75
N ASP A 115 -19.94 -4.80 9.76
CA ASP A 115 -20.79 -4.63 10.94
C ASP A 115 -20.15 -5.30 12.15
N ALA A 116 -20.13 -4.61 13.30
CA ALA A 116 -19.51 -5.10 14.53
C ALA A 116 -20.12 -6.43 15.03
N SER A 117 -21.32 -6.77 14.60
CA SER A 117 -21.99 -8.03 14.90
C SER A 117 -21.65 -9.16 13.92
N ALA A 118 -21.01 -8.85 12.80
CA ALA A 118 -20.62 -9.84 11.80
C ALA A 118 -19.34 -10.55 12.22
N SER A 119 -19.37 -11.87 12.36
CA SER A 119 -18.16 -12.67 12.48
C SER A 119 -17.71 -13.02 11.07
N ILE A 120 -16.64 -12.38 10.60
CA ILE A 120 -16.06 -12.70 9.28
C ILE A 120 -15.23 -13.97 9.30
N PHE A 121 -14.84 -14.45 10.49
CA PHE A 121 -13.97 -15.62 10.60
C PHE A 121 -14.80 -16.90 10.76
N THR A 122 -14.64 -17.79 9.80
CA THR A 122 -15.20 -19.13 9.83
C THR A 122 -14.18 -20.15 10.36
N SER A 123 -14.60 -21.41 10.51
CA SER A 123 -13.65 -22.48 10.84
C SER A 123 -12.63 -22.70 9.72
N LEU A 124 -11.44 -23.19 10.08
CA LEU A 124 -10.45 -23.65 9.10
C LEU A 124 -11.02 -24.81 8.29
N ASP A 125 -10.89 -24.74 6.98
CA ASP A 125 -11.19 -25.80 6.05
C ASP A 125 -9.98 -26.13 5.15
N GLU A 126 -10.08 -27.16 4.31
CA GLU A 126 -8.98 -27.62 3.47
C GLU A 126 -8.73 -26.72 2.23
N SER A 127 -9.64 -25.80 1.89
CA SER A 127 -9.58 -24.98 0.68
C SER A 127 -8.75 -23.69 0.83
N GLN A 128 -7.94 -23.59 1.88
CA GLN A 128 -7.26 -22.35 2.24
C GLN A 128 -5.94 -22.17 1.50
N LEU A 129 -5.70 -20.92 1.06
CA LEU A 129 -4.41 -20.50 0.51
C LEU A 129 -3.59 -19.81 1.61
N THR A 130 -2.78 -20.57 2.33
CA THR A 130 -2.06 -20.11 3.53
C THR A 130 -0.57 -19.85 3.31
N GLY A 131 -0.10 -19.89 2.08
CA GLY A 131 1.31 -19.74 1.78
C GLY A 131 1.56 -19.01 0.46
N TRP A 132 2.81 -18.76 0.19
CA TRP A 132 3.25 -18.16 -1.07
C TRP A 132 3.08 -19.14 -2.24
N GLY A 133 1.95 -19.07 -2.89
CA GLY A 133 1.44 -20.09 -3.80
C GLY A 133 0.82 -21.26 -3.04
N HIS A 134 0.25 -22.21 -3.75
CA HIS A 134 -0.43 -23.36 -3.16
C HIS A 134 0.54 -24.40 -2.60
N ASP A 135 1.71 -24.54 -3.25
CA ASP A 135 2.80 -25.42 -2.83
C ASP A 135 4.17 -24.81 -3.15
N THR A 136 5.25 -25.55 -2.87
CA THR A 136 6.64 -25.11 -3.15
C THR A 136 6.91 -24.84 -4.64
N ARG A 137 6.11 -25.36 -5.56
CA ARG A 137 6.20 -25.13 -7.00
C ARG A 137 5.50 -23.85 -7.43
N ARG A 138 4.71 -23.24 -6.54
CA ARG A 138 3.87 -22.07 -6.80
C ARG A 138 2.87 -22.30 -7.95
N TYR A 139 2.38 -23.52 -8.05
CA TYR A 139 1.42 -23.94 -9.07
C TYR A 139 0.09 -24.29 -8.40
N VAL A 140 -1.00 -23.79 -8.99
CA VAL A 140 -2.36 -24.13 -8.60
C VAL A 140 -3.01 -24.88 -9.75
N SER A 141 -3.45 -26.11 -9.50
CA SER A 141 -4.21 -26.88 -10.49
C SER A 141 -5.61 -26.27 -10.70
N SER A 142 -6.25 -26.54 -11.83
CA SER A 142 -7.62 -26.08 -12.09
C SER A 142 -8.60 -26.60 -11.03
N GLU A 143 -8.38 -27.81 -10.53
CA GLU A 143 -9.17 -28.39 -9.44
C GLU A 143 -9.04 -27.56 -8.14
N ALA A 144 -7.81 -27.23 -7.75
CA ALA A 144 -7.55 -26.41 -6.55
C ALA A 144 -7.96 -24.93 -6.73
N ALA A 145 -7.91 -24.42 -7.95
CA ALA A 145 -8.36 -23.06 -8.28
C ALA A 145 -9.88 -22.95 -8.36
N GLY A 146 -10.60 -24.06 -8.52
CA GLY A 146 -12.05 -24.07 -8.68
C GLY A 146 -12.56 -23.63 -10.06
N PHE A 147 -11.66 -23.33 -11.01
CA PHE A 147 -12.00 -22.98 -12.38
C PHE A 147 -10.88 -23.41 -13.36
N ASP A 148 -11.21 -23.48 -14.64
CA ASP A 148 -10.26 -23.79 -15.69
C ASP A 148 -10.04 -22.59 -16.64
N ARG A 149 -9.13 -22.78 -17.62
CA ARG A 149 -8.76 -21.71 -18.57
C ARG A 149 -9.93 -21.20 -19.39
N SER A 150 -10.95 -22.02 -19.67
CA SER A 150 -12.09 -21.61 -20.50
C SER A 150 -13.00 -20.62 -19.77
N GLN A 151 -12.98 -20.63 -18.46
CA GLN A 151 -13.81 -19.78 -17.60
C GLN A 151 -13.16 -18.43 -17.26
N VAL A 152 -11.90 -18.22 -17.67
CA VAL A 152 -11.17 -16.96 -17.35
C VAL A 152 -11.87 -15.72 -17.95
N SER A 153 -12.49 -15.86 -19.13
CA SER A 153 -13.25 -14.76 -19.75
C SER A 153 -14.54 -14.40 -19.00
N ASP A 154 -15.03 -15.28 -18.16
CA ASP A 154 -16.28 -15.13 -17.43
C ASP A 154 -16.06 -14.62 -15.99
N LEU A 155 -14.82 -14.30 -15.65
CA LEU A 155 -14.49 -13.74 -14.35
C LEU A 155 -14.97 -12.29 -14.26
N GLU A 156 -15.69 -11.98 -13.20
CA GLU A 156 -16.16 -10.63 -12.88
C GLU A 156 -15.46 -10.09 -11.63
N LEU A 157 -15.24 -8.76 -11.60
CA LEU A 157 -14.70 -8.11 -10.43
C LEU A 157 -15.72 -8.12 -9.29
N LYS A 158 -15.42 -8.84 -8.21
CA LYS A 158 -16.31 -8.93 -7.06
C LYS A 158 -16.21 -7.71 -6.15
N TRP A 159 -15.02 -7.34 -5.77
CA TRP A 159 -14.71 -6.13 -4.99
C TRP A 159 -13.25 -5.72 -5.18
N SER A 160 -12.94 -4.48 -4.82
CA SER A 160 -11.57 -3.95 -4.84
C SER A 160 -11.33 -3.09 -3.62
N PHE A 161 -10.08 -2.98 -3.20
CA PHE A 161 -9.67 -2.15 -2.07
C PHE A 161 -8.40 -1.36 -2.40
N GLY A 162 -8.42 -0.05 -2.15
CA GLY A 162 -7.24 0.81 -2.21
C GLY A 162 -6.58 0.90 -0.84
N PHE A 163 -5.33 0.45 -0.73
CA PHE A 163 -4.61 0.56 0.53
C PHE A 163 -4.26 2.01 0.84
N PRO A 164 -4.70 2.57 1.99
CA PRO A 164 -4.34 3.92 2.40
C PRO A 164 -2.82 4.10 2.45
N ALA A 165 -2.35 5.26 2.05
CA ALA A 165 -0.94 5.65 2.09
C ALA A 165 0.03 4.61 1.47
N SER A 166 -0.43 3.76 0.58
CA SER A 166 0.39 2.73 -0.07
C SER A 166 0.46 2.96 -1.57
N THR A 167 1.66 3.09 -2.09
CA THR A 167 1.93 3.23 -3.54
C THR A 167 2.13 1.88 -4.23
N ARG A 168 2.23 0.80 -3.46
CA ARG A 168 2.54 -0.55 -3.97
C ARG A 168 1.89 -1.63 -3.13
N ALA A 169 1.20 -2.55 -3.77
CA ALA A 169 0.67 -3.77 -3.15
C ALA A 169 1.54 -4.96 -3.56
N ARG A 170 2.50 -5.34 -2.71
CA ARG A 170 3.47 -6.42 -3.00
C ARG A 170 3.26 -7.67 -2.18
N SER A 171 2.46 -7.59 -1.12
CA SER A 171 2.18 -8.75 -0.28
C SER A 171 1.30 -9.74 -1.00
N GLN A 172 1.62 -11.01 -0.89
CA GLN A 172 0.71 -12.06 -1.34
C GLN A 172 -0.46 -12.16 -0.36
N PRO A 173 -1.71 -12.16 -0.86
CA PRO A 173 -2.86 -12.45 -0.03
C PRO A 173 -2.80 -13.87 0.55
N THR A 174 -3.25 -14.01 1.78
CA THR A 174 -3.54 -15.31 2.40
C THR A 174 -5.05 -15.44 2.55
N ILE A 175 -5.62 -16.52 2.05
CA ILE A 175 -7.05 -16.81 2.15
C ILE A 175 -7.26 -17.91 3.17
N ALA A 176 -7.94 -17.60 4.25
CA ALA A 176 -8.24 -18.53 5.33
C ALA A 176 -9.47 -18.08 6.11
N MET A 177 -10.20 -19.03 6.67
CA MET A 177 -11.33 -18.76 7.58
C MET A 177 -12.40 -17.79 7.02
N GLY A 178 -12.65 -17.82 5.70
CA GLY A 178 -13.60 -16.92 5.04
C GLY A 178 -13.09 -15.48 4.87
N ALA A 179 -11.82 -15.23 5.12
CA ALA A 179 -11.20 -13.91 5.01
C ALA A 179 -9.97 -13.91 4.10
N VAL A 180 -9.64 -12.71 3.57
CA VAL A 180 -8.41 -12.42 2.83
C VAL A 180 -7.53 -11.55 3.70
N PHE A 181 -6.35 -12.06 4.06
CA PHE A 181 -5.36 -11.33 4.86
C PHE A 181 -4.27 -10.76 3.95
N VAL A 182 -3.99 -9.48 4.07
CA VAL A 182 -2.98 -8.79 3.25
C VAL A 182 -2.19 -7.81 4.12
N GLY A 183 -0.86 -7.89 4.05
CA GLY A 183 0.01 -6.86 4.62
C GLY A 183 0.12 -5.67 3.67
N SER A 184 -0.07 -4.47 4.17
CA SER A 184 0.12 -3.23 3.45
C SER A 184 1.49 -2.62 3.71
N GLN A 185 1.94 -1.77 2.79
CA GLN A 185 3.21 -1.05 2.89
C GLN A 185 3.21 0.02 4.00
N ASP A 186 2.03 0.45 4.45
CA ASP A 186 1.86 1.35 5.59
C ASP A 186 2.13 0.70 6.96
N GLY A 187 2.40 -0.61 6.97
CA GLY A 187 2.65 -1.40 8.18
C GLY A 187 1.40 -2.04 8.77
N THR A 188 0.25 -1.90 8.13
CA THR A 188 -1.02 -2.48 8.57
C THR A 188 -1.23 -3.87 7.97
N VAL A 189 -1.85 -4.77 8.70
CA VAL A 189 -2.38 -6.03 8.18
C VAL A 189 -3.90 -5.89 8.13
N TYR A 190 -4.46 -6.02 6.94
CA TYR A 190 -5.90 -5.99 6.69
C TYR A 190 -6.47 -7.39 6.64
N ALA A 191 -7.65 -7.57 7.19
CA ALA A 191 -8.47 -8.76 7.01
C ALA A 191 -9.79 -8.34 6.34
N PHE A 192 -10.05 -8.87 5.16
CA PHE A 192 -11.26 -8.59 4.39
C PHE A 192 -12.19 -9.77 4.43
N ASP A 193 -13.46 -9.55 4.60
CA ASP A 193 -14.46 -10.57 4.33
C ASP A 193 -14.37 -11.02 2.87
N LEU A 194 -14.29 -12.33 2.63
CA LEU A 194 -14.07 -12.89 1.29
C LEU A 194 -15.21 -12.57 0.33
N GLU A 195 -16.44 -12.44 0.83
CA GLU A 195 -17.63 -12.23 0.02
C GLU A 195 -17.89 -10.75 -0.27
N THR A 196 -17.74 -9.89 0.72
CA THR A 196 -18.15 -8.49 0.65
C THR A 196 -16.99 -7.50 0.49
N GLY A 197 -15.77 -7.92 0.86
CA GLY A 197 -14.59 -7.04 0.88
C GLY A 197 -14.60 -6.00 2.00
N CYS A 198 -15.50 -6.09 2.97
CA CYS A 198 -15.45 -5.22 4.15
C CYS A 198 -14.25 -5.59 5.05
N VAL A 199 -13.72 -4.63 5.84
CA VAL A 199 -12.55 -4.77 6.72
C VAL A 199 -12.97 -5.10 8.15
#